data_1167e24b4bf8a652801937372d6b8d18
#
_entry.id   1167e24b4bf8a652801937372d6b8d18
#
_cell.length_a   1.000
_cell.length_b   1.000
_cell.length_c   1.000
_cell.angle_alpha   90.00
_cell.angle_beta   90.00
_cell.angle_gamma   90.00
#
_symmetry.space_group_name_H-M   'P 1'
#
loop_
_entity.id
_entity.type
_entity.pdbx_description
1 polymer ?
#
loop_
_entity_poly.entity_id
_entity_poly.type
_entity_poly.pdbx_seq_one_letter_code
_entity_poly.pdbx_strand_id
1 'polypeptide(L)'
;LSIYPNNNAISNQLFFFIIKDEVDLEQSISGIEYLMKYNSYNPQAYKILAEAYSKTNRFYKSKLALINYYNLKGNIPMAFKVIDDGNSSDKLTEYEKGYLKKLKNSILCTTNPPLEPIFGNKTCN
;
A
#
# COMPACT_ATOMS: atom_id res chain seq x y z
N LEU A 1 -17.40 -13.71 13.35
CA LEU A 1 -16.78 -13.39 12.44
C LEU A 1 -15.43 -13.25 12.61
N SER A 2 -14.93 -12.83 13.66
CA SER A 2 -13.54 -12.79 13.89
C SER A 2 -12.98 -14.15 13.76
N ILE A 3 -13.79 -15.12 13.75
CA ILE A 3 -13.32 -16.45 13.66
C ILE A 3 -12.67 -16.73 12.36
N TYR A 4 -13.01 -16.01 11.32
CA TYR A 4 -12.44 -16.26 10.02
C TYR A 4 -11.79 -15.01 9.47
N PRO A 5 -10.74 -14.56 10.11
CA PRO A 5 -10.12 -13.31 9.69
C PRO A 5 -9.52 -13.37 8.30
N ASN A 6 -9.30 -14.57 7.77
CA ASN A 6 -8.74 -14.65 6.45
C ASN A 6 -9.79 -14.89 5.39
N ASN A 7 -11.06 -14.67 5.67
CA ASN A 7 -12.08 -14.78 4.65
C ASN A 7 -12.08 -13.45 3.89
N ASN A 8 -11.38 -13.40 2.78
CA ASN A 8 -11.19 -12.17 2.06
C ASN A 8 -12.48 -11.55 1.54
N ALA A 9 -13.42 -12.37 1.12
CA ALA A 9 -14.65 -11.84 0.56
C ALA A 9 -15.45 -11.06 1.60
N ILE A 10 -15.60 -11.63 2.78
CA ILE A 10 -16.33 -10.97 3.84
C ILE A 10 -15.60 -9.74 4.32
N SER A 11 -14.28 -9.86 4.48
CA SER A 11 -13.49 -8.73 4.94
C SER A 11 -13.57 -7.58 3.94
N ASN A 12 -13.50 -7.86 2.65
CA ASN A 12 -13.56 -6.81 1.65
C ASN A 12 -14.89 -6.09 1.66
N GLN A 13 -15.98 -6.83 1.83
CA GLN A 13 -17.27 -6.19 1.90
C GLN A 13 -17.39 -5.31 3.13
N LEU A 14 -16.88 -5.78 4.25
CA LEU A 14 -16.91 -5.02 5.48
C LEU A 14 -16.08 -3.75 5.34
N PHE A 15 -14.89 -3.85 4.77
CA PHE A 15 -14.04 -2.69 4.58
C PHE A 15 -14.74 -1.66 3.69
N PHE A 16 -15.29 -2.12 2.59
CA PHE A 16 -15.94 -1.22 1.65
C PHE A 16 -17.12 -0.51 2.30
N PHE A 17 -17.90 -1.26 3.07
CA PHE A 17 -19.05 -0.71 3.73
C PHE A 17 -18.66 0.36 4.75
N ILE A 18 -17.65 0.07 5.53
CA ILE A 18 -17.15 1.00 6.54
C ILE A 18 -16.69 2.30 5.91
N ILE A 19 -15.88 2.21 4.87
CA ILE A 19 -15.33 3.40 4.24
C ILE A 19 -16.41 4.19 3.52
N LYS A 20 -17.33 3.50 2.90
CA LYS A 20 -18.39 4.16 2.16
C LYS A 20 -19.27 4.98 3.08
N ASP A 21 -19.48 4.48 4.29
CA ASP A 21 -20.34 5.16 5.23
C ASP A 21 -19.70 6.44 5.75
N GLU A 22 -18.40 6.50 5.77
CA GLU A 22 -17.67 7.69 6.19
C GLU A 22 -18.04 8.21 7.56
N VAL A 23 -18.63 7.38 8.39
CA VAL A 23 -19.09 7.84 9.68
C VAL A 23 -17.95 8.20 10.60
N ASP A 24 -16.90 7.43 10.64
CA ASP A 24 -15.78 7.74 11.50
C ASP A 24 -14.55 7.14 10.86
N LEU A 25 -13.95 7.89 9.96
CA LEU A 25 -12.83 7.39 9.20
C LEU A 25 -11.67 6.96 10.07
N GLU A 26 -11.40 7.69 11.16
CA GLU A 26 -10.28 7.31 12.02
C GLU A 26 -10.49 5.94 12.63
N GLN A 27 -11.68 5.69 13.11
CA GLN A 27 -11.97 4.42 13.71
C GLN A 27 -12.01 3.31 12.66
N SER A 28 -12.51 3.62 11.49
CA SER A 28 -12.54 2.66 10.39
C SER A 28 -11.13 2.27 9.97
N ILE A 29 -10.25 3.26 9.87
CA ILE A 29 -8.87 2.99 9.51
C ILE A 29 -8.22 2.09 10.55
N SER A 30 -8.43 2.39 11.83
CA SER A 30 -7.85 1.57 12.89
C SER A 30 -8.36 0.13 12.82
N GLY A 31 -9.64 -0.03 12.54
CA GLY A 31 -10.22 -1.37 12.43
C GLY A 31 -9.64 -2.16 11.28
N ILE A 32 -9.49 -1.51 10.13
CA ILE A 32 -8.92 -2.17 8.97
C ILE A 32 -7.46 -2.53 9.23
N GLU A 33 -6.70 -1.61 9.83
CA GLU A 33 -5.31 -1.88 10.14
C GLU A 33 -5.19 -3.08 11.08
N TYR A 34 -6.10 -3.17 12.05
CA TYR A 34 -6.09 -4.29 12.96
C TYR A 34 -6.32 -5.60 12.20
N LEU A 35 -7.30 -5.61 11.30
CA LEU A 35 -7.59 -6.81 10.53
C LEU A 35 -6.45 -7.17 9.59
N MET A 36 -5.70 -6.19 9.12
CA MET A 36 -4.59 -6.46 8.22
C MET A 36 -3.46 -7.22 8.91
N LYS A 37 -3.43 -7.21 10.24
CA LYS A 37 -2.44 -8.01 10.94
C LYS A 37 -2.66 -9.49 10.68
N TYR A 38 -3.90 -9.86 10.37
CA TYR A 38 -4.23 -11.26 10.15
C TYR A 38 -4.36 -11.59 8.67
N ASN A 39 -4.47 -10.60 7.81
CA ASN A 39 -4.65 -10.87 6.40
C ASN A 39 -3.96 -9.79 5.59
N SER A 40 -2.64 -9.73 5.69
CA SER A 40 -1.88 -8.69 5.04
C SER A 40 -1.74 -8.90 3.54
N TYR A 41 -2.24 -10.01 3.02
CA TYR A 41 -2.16 -10.26 1.59
C TYR A 41 -3.45 -9.91 0.86
N ASN A 42 -4.34 -9.16 1.49
CA ASN A 42 -5.58 -8.78 0.85
C ASN A 42 -5.37 -7.46 0.11
N PRO A 43 -5.19 -7.50 -1.20
CA PRO A 43 -4.89 -6.26 -1.92
C PRO A 43 -6.04 -5.26 -1.88
N GLN A 44 -7.28 -5.74 -1.82
CA GLN A 44 -8.41 -4.82 -1.79
C GLN A 44 -8.42 -3.98 -0.52
N ALA A 45 -7.99 -4.56 0.59
CA ALA A 45 -7.91 -3.80 1.83
C ALA A 45 -6.90 -2.67 1.71
N TYR A 46 -5.78 -2.92 1.04
CA TYR A 46 -4.78 -1.87 0.82
C TYR A 46 -5.34 -0.74 -0.03
N LYS A 47 -6.15 -1.08 -1.03
CA LYS A 47 -6.73 -0.04 -1.88
C LYS A 47 -7.70 0.83 -1.07
N ILE A 48 -8.51 0.21 -0.24
CA ILE A 48 -9.46 0.93 0.59
C ILE A 48 -8.72 1.81 1.59
N LEU A 49 -7.66 1.27 2.21
CA LEU A 49 -6.85 2.06 3.12
C LEU A 49 -6.22 3.25 2.44
N ALA A 50 -5.77 3.07 1.19
CA ALA A 50 -5.15 4.17 0.47
C ALA A 50 -6.13 5.33 0.31
N GLU A 51 -7.38 5.02 0.00
CA GLU A 51 -8.39 6.04 -0.12
C GLU A 51 -8.67 6.72 1.20
N ALA A 52 -8.79 5.95 2.27
CA ALA A 52 -9.07 6.50 3.58
C ALA A 52 -7.92 7.37 4.07
N TYR A 53 -6.68 6.94 3.86
CA TYR A 53 -5.54 7.75 4.24
C TYR A 53 -5.52 9.06 3.46
N SER A 54 -5.86 9.00 2.18
CA SER A 54 -5.88 10.21 1.36
C SER A 54 -6.93 11.19 1.88
N LYS A 55 -8.10 10.69 2.25
CA LYS A 55 -9.16 11.54 2.76
C LYS A 55 -8.81 12.18 4.09
N THR A 56 -7.89 11.58 4.84
CA THR A 56 -7.49 12.11 6.12
C THR A 56 -6.13 12.80 6.04
N ASN A 57 -5.68 13.10 4.82
CA ASN A 57 -4.44 13.82 4.57
C ASN A 57 -3.18 13.09 5.03
N ARG A 58 -3.24 11.78 5.06
CA ARG A 58 -2.06 10.97 5.38
C ARG A 58 -1.45 10.51 4.07
N PHE A 59 -0.82 11.45 3.36
CA PHE A 59 -0.40 11.18 1.99
C PHE A 59 0.69 10.12 1.86
N TYR A 60 1.61 10.09 2.79
CA TYR A 60 2.67 9.08 2.75
C TYR A 60 2.08 7.68 2.93
N LYS A 61 1.22 7.51 3.94
CA LYS A 61 0.60 6.22 4.18
C LYS A 61 -0.29 5.80 3.00
N SER A 62 -0.93 6.78 2.37
CA SER A 62 -1.75 6.49 1.21
C SER A 62 -0.89 5.93 0.07
N LYS A 63 0.30 6.52 -0.15
CA LYS A 63 1.19 6.02 -1.18
C LYS A 63 1.68 4.62 -0.85
N LEU A 64 2.04 4.38 0.42
CA LEU A 64 2.49 3.05 0.81
C LEU A 64 1.41 2.00 0.58
N ALA A 65 0.18 2.33 0.91
CA ALA A 65 -0.92 1.38 0.71
C ALA A 65 -1.13 1.09 -0.77
N LEU A 66 -1.05 2.10 -1.63
CA LEU A 66 -1.18 1.88 -3.07
C LEU A 66 -0.04 1.04 -3.62
N ILE A 67 1.17 1.26 -3.13
CA ILE A 67 2.31 0.48 -3.58
C ILE A 67 2.09 -0.99 -3.22
N ASN A 68 1.63 -1.25 -2.00
CA ASN A 68 1.35 -2.61 -1.58
C ASN A 68 0.24 -3.22 -2.43
N TYR A 69 -0.79 -2.44 -2.75
CA TYR A 69 -1.87 -2.92 -3.57
C TYR A 69 -1.36 -3.38 -4.94
N TYR A 70 -0.61 -2.51 -5.61
CA TYR A 70 -0.12 -2.84 -6.94
C TYR A 70 0.90 -3.97 -6.91
N ASN A 71 1.74 -4.00 -5.87
CA ASN A 71 2.74 -5.05 -5.76
C ASN A 71 2.06 -6.41 -5.58
N LEU A 72 1.03 -6.47 -4.76
CA LEU A 72 0.32 -7.73 -4.55
C LEU A 72 -0.45 -8.16 -5.81
N LYS A 73 -0.88 -7.19 -6.62
CA LYS A 73 -1.56 -7.51 -7.86
C LYS A 73 -0.57 -7.85 -8.97
N GLY A 74 0.71 -7.73 -8.71
CA GLY A 74 1.71 -8.00 -9.72
C GLY A 74 1.90 -6.88 -10.72
N ASN A 75 1.31 -5.72 -10.46
CA ASN A 75 1.41 -4.61 -11.38
C ASN A 75 2.58 -3.72 -10.99
N ILE A 76 3.77 -4.19 -11.27
CA ILE A 76 4.98 -3.50 -10.87
C ILE A 76 5.12 -2.11 -11.49
N PRO A 77 4.80 -1.92 -12.79
CA PRO A 77 4.91 -0.57 -13.36
C PRO A 77 4.05 0.45 -12.62
N MET A 78 2.86 0.06 -12.18
CA MET A 78 2.02 0.99 -11.46
C MET A 78 2.57 1.25 -10.06
N ALA A 79 3.16 0.25 -9.42
CA ALA A 79 3.78 0.47 -8.12
C ALA A 79 4.91 1.49 -8.25
N PHE A 80 5.70 1.38 -9.32
CA PHE A 80 6.78 2.33 -9.56
C PHE A 80 6.24 3.73 -9.83
N LYS A 81 5.13 3.81 -10.55
CA LYS A 81 4.54 5.11 -10.83
C LYS A 81 4.11 5.79 -9.53
N VAL A 82 3.54 5.05 -8.61
CA VAL A 82 3.14 5.62 -7.33
C VAL A 82 4.37 6.11 -6.56
N ILE A 83 5.45 5.35 -6.60
CA ILE A 83 6.68 5.74 -5.93
C ILE A 83 7.22 7.03 -6.55
N ASP A 84 7.25 7.10 -7.87
CA ASP A 84 7.77 8.28 -8.55
C ASP A 84 6.89 9.50 -8.27
N ASP A 85 5.58 9.31 -8.24
CA ASP A 85 4.68 10.40 -7.91
C ASP A 85 4.94 10.89 -6.49
N GLY A 86 5.20 9.98 -5.57
CA GLY A 86 5.51 10.35 -4.21
C GLY A 86 6.81 11.13 -4.12
N ASN A 87 7.81 10.72 -4.89
CA ASN A 87 9.10 11.41 -4.87
C ASN A 87 9.02 12.80 -5.47
N SER A 88 8.00 13.06 -6.29
CA SER A 88 7.81 14.37 -6.87
C SER A 88 6.87 15.24 -6.06
N SER A 89 6.29 14.71 -5.00
CA SER A 89 5.29 15.42 -4.24
C SER A 89 5.91 16.34 -3.21
N ASP A 90 5.34 17.51 -3.04
CA ASP A 90 5.84 18.42 -2.00
C ASP A 90 5.12 18.12 -0.69
N LYS A 91 4.26 17.13 -0.65
CA LYS A 91 3.55 16.76 0.57
C LYS A 91 4.28 15.71 1.40
N LEU A 92 5.39 15.19 0.89
CA LEU A 92 6.17 14.20 1.61
C LEU A 92 7.49 14.79 2.04
N THR A 93 8.00 14.30 3.18
CA THR A 93 9.29 14.77 3.67
C THR A 93 10.41 14.09 2.91
N GLU A 94 11.61 14.60 3.04
CA GLU A 94 12.75 13.99 2.37
C GLU A 94 13.01 12.59 2.91
N TYR A 95 12.77 12.38 4.20
CA TYR A 95 12.93 11.06 4.79
C TYR A 95 11.94 10.06 4.15
N GLU A 96 10.71 10.49 3.98
CA GLU A 96 9.69 9.65 3.39
C GLU A 96 10.01 9.32 1.94
N LYS A 97 10.49 10.33 1.20
CA LYS A 97 10.89 10.10 -0.19
C LYS A 97 12.06 9.13 -0.27
N GLY A 98 12.98 9.24 0.67
CA GLY A 98 14.12 8.31 0.70
C GLY A 98 13.67 6.88 0.93
N TYR A 99 12.68 6.68 1.79
CA TYR A 99 12.18 5.34 2.04
C TYR A 99 11.48 4.79 0.78
N LEU A 100 10.77 5.64 0.06
CA LEU A 100 10.13 5.19 -1.18
C LEU A 100 11.16 4.73 -2.20
N LYS A 101 12.30 5.40 -2.27
CA LYS A 101 13.36 4.97 -3.18
C LYS A 101 13.91 3.62 -2.77
N LYS A 102 14.08 3.38 -1.48
CA LYS A 102 14.53 2.08 -1.00
C LYS A 102 13.51 1.01 -1.33
N LEU A 103 12.25 1.34 -1.22
CA LEU A 103 11.18 0.40 -1.50
C LEU A 103 11.19 0.01 -2.97
N LYS A 104 11.41 0.98 -3.86
CA LYS A 104 11.48 0.70 -5.29
C LYS A 104 12.60 -0.28 -5.58
N ASN A 105 13.76 -0.05 -4.98
CA ASN A 105 14.88 -0.93 -5.18
C ASN A 105 14.60 -2.34 -4.65
N SER A 106 13.92 -2.42 -3.51
CA SER A 106 13.56 -3.70 -2.93
C SER A 106 12.62 -4.48 -3.85
N ILE A 107 11.67 -3.78 -4.46
CA ILE A 107 10.75 -4.43 -5.38
C ILE A 107 11.49 -4.94 -6.60
N LEU A 108 12.43 -4.14 -7.12
CA LEU A 108 13.21 -4.57 -8.27
C LEU A 108 13.97 -5.86 -7.96
N CYS A 109 14.46 -5.98 -6.74
CA CYS A 109 15.24 -7.14 -6.38
C CYS A 109 14.40 -8.39 -6.15
N THR A 110 13.11 -8.23 -5.97
CA THR A 110 12.28 -9.39 -5.69
C THR A 110 11.48 -9.88 -6.90
N THR A 111 11.60 -9.22 -8.04
CA THR A 111 10.87 -9.70 -9.22
C THR A 111 11.58 -10.92 -9.78
N ASN A 112 10.85 -11.77 -10.50
CA ASN A 112 11.42 -13.00 -11.02
C ASN A 112 10.94 -13.19 -12.45
N PRO A 113 11.79 -13.09 -13.47
CA PRO A 113 13.20 -12.79 -13.26
C PRO A 113 13.38 -11.36 -12.78
N PRO A 114 14.46 -11.11 -12.10
CA PRO A 114 14.68 -9.75 -11.59
C PRO A 114 14.75 -8.79 -12.74
N LEU A 115 14.14 -7.63 -12.52
CA LEU A 115 14.20 -6.62 -13.54
C LEU A 115 15.64 -6.12 -13.64
N GLU A 116 16.05 -5.87 -14.86
CA GLU A 116 17.39 -5.44 -15.08
C GLU A 116 17.60 -4.08 -14.48
N PRO A 117 18.53 -3.92 -13.64
CA PRO A 117 18.73 -2.67 -12.98
C PRO A 117 19.34 -1.70 -13.90
N ILE A 118 18.54 -0.84 -14.36
CA ILE A 118 19.04 0.17 -15.14
C ILE A 118 20.04 0.93 -14.40
N PHE A 119 19.97 0.89 -13.13
CA PHE A 119 20.83 1.65 -12.36
C PHE A 119 22.05 0.95 -12.01
N GLY A 120 22.44 0.04 -12.65
CA GLY A 120 23.68 -0.52 -12.39
C GLY A 120 23.77 -1.26 -11.14
N ASN A 121 24.52 -0.99 -10.34
CA ASN A 121 24.77 -1.78 -9.26
C ASN A 121 23.78 -1.74 -8.24
N LYS A 122 22.90 -2.35 -8.22
CA LYS A 122 22.08 -2.39 -7.28
C LYS A 122 22.33 -3.35 -6.33
N THR A 123 22.14 -3.21 -5.31
CA THR A 123 22.44 -4.15 -4.36
C THR A 123 21.14 -4.58 -3.85
N CYS A 124 20.83 -5.76 -4.00
CA CYS A 124 19.60 -6.31 -3.55
C CYS A 124 19.82 -7.07 -2.27
N ASN A 125 20.36 -6.47 -1.35
CA ASN A 125 20.55 -7.20 -0.11
C ASN A 125 19.49 -6.91 0.86
#